data_c5b81cb59d26387c842789b1df21924a
#
_entry.id   c5b81cb59d26387c842789b1df21924a
#
_cell.length_a   1.000
_cell.length_b   1.000
_cell.length_c   1.000
_cell.angle_alpha   90.00
_cell.angle_beta   90.00
_cell.angle_gamma   90.00
#
_symmetry.space_group_name_H-M   'P 1'
#
loop_
_entity.id
_entity.type
_entity.pdbx_description
1 polymer ?
#
loop_
_entity_poly.entity_id
_entity_poly.type
_entity_poly.pdbx_seq_one_letter_code
_entity_poly.pdbx_strand_id
1 'polypeptide(L)'
;IAAETIAATTPVRPAPNWLHVAQDRRREKAFVQAAGAQTAPYKAIEIEADLIQPGLSFPGILKTAQSGYDGKGQLRVASAADLAAAWQSLGQAPCVLEGLVQFEREISVIVARGADGAVQCFPPVENHHENHILAETIAPAPIAASVAAKAVALAENIARYGDLVGLVAVEMFVLADGQVLVNELAPRPHNSGHWSMDACQTDQFEQCVRSVCGLPLGGTAILAPARMR
;
A
#
# COMPACT_ATOMS: atom_id res chain seq x y z
N ILE A 1 -16.54 -8.98 8.82
CA ILE A 1 -17.70 -9.32 9.70
C ILE A 1 -17.53 -8.65 11.07
N ALA A 2 -16.43 -8.84 11.81
CA ALA A 2 -16.29 -8.26 13.16
C ALA A 2 -16.35 -6.71 13.14
N ALA A 3 -15.61 -6.06 12.24
CA ALA A 3 -15.59 -4.61 12.13
C ALA A 3 -16.95 -4.03 11.72
N GLU A 4 -17.67 -4.68 10.82
CA GLU A 4 -19.03 -4.29 10.40
C GLU A 4 -20.03 -4.44 11.54
N THR A 5 -19.92 -5.52 12.34
CA THR A 5 -20.78 -5.74 13.50
C THR A 5 -20.58 -4.65 14.56
N ILE A 6 -19.33 -4.25 14.81
CA ILE A 6 -19.01 -3.17 15.74
C ILE A 6 -19.50 -1.82 15.18
N ALA A 7 -19.34 -1.61 13.88
CA ALA A 7 -19.75 -0.35 13.22
C ALA A 7 -21.26 -0.09 13.28
N ALA A 8 -22.07 -1.14 13.50
CA ALA A 8 -23.50 -0.97 13.70
C ALA A 8 -23.88 -0.23 15.01
N THR A 9 -22.99 -0.19 15.99
CA THR A 9 -23.23 0.40 17.31
C THR A 9 -22.21 1.46 17.72
N THR A 10 -21.03 1.45 17.11
CA THR A 10 -19.92 2.32 17.48
C THR A 10 -19.16 2.75 16.21
N PRO A 11 -18.80 4.03 16.06
CA PRO A 11 -17.97 4.47 14.93
C PRO A 11 -16.65 3.69 14.87
N VAL A 12 -16.40 3.03 13.75
CA VAL A 12 -15.12 2.34 13.45
C VAL A 12 -14.34 3.20 12.46
N ARG A 13 -13.08 3.50 12.77
CA ARG A 13 -12.21 4.36 11.96
C ARG A 13 -10.81 3.77 11.86
N PRO A 14 -10.29 3.53 10.66
CA PRO A 14 -10.97 3.65 9.37
C PRO A 14 -12.24 2.78 9.27
N ALA A 15 -13.16 3.19 8.40
CA ALA A 15 -14.41 2.45 8.18
C ALA A 15 -14.14 1.00 7.74
N PRO A 16 -15.04 0.02 8.05
CA PRO A 16 -14.83 -1.40 7.73
C PRO A 16 -14.49 -1.68 6.27
N ASN A 17 -14.95 -0.82 5.35
CA ASN A 17 -14.62 -0.94 3.94
C ASN A 17 -13.11 -0.89 3.65
N TRP A 18 -12.35 -0.08 4.40
CA TRP A 18 -10.89 -0.02 4.25
C TRP A 18 -10.23 -1.36 4.58
N LEU A 19 -10.71 -2.02 5.64
CA LEU A 19 -10.23 -3.35 5.97
C LEU A 19 -10.64 -4.37 4.90
N HIS A 20 -11.89 -4.29 4.41
CA HIS A 20 -12.38 -5.14 3.34
C HIS A 20 -11.54 -5.00 2.06
N VAL A 21 -11.15 -3.79 1.70
CA VAL A 21 -10.28 -3.51 0.54
C VAL A 21 -8.89 -4.07 0.79
N ALA A 22 -8.23 -3.69 1.88
CA ALA A 22 -6.81 -4.01 2.14
C ALA A 22 -6.55 -5.50 2.45
N GLN A 23 -7.58 -6.27 2.82
CA GLN A 23 -7.44 -7.70 3.10
C GLN A 23 -7.42 -8.60 1.85
N ASP A 24 -7.66 -8.05 0.66
CA ASP A 24 -7.69 -8.83 -0.57
C ASP A 24 -7.07 -8.05 -1.72
N ARG A 25 -5.94 -8.55 -2.24
CA ARG A 25 -5.14 -7.89 -3.29
C ARG A 25 -5.94 -7.58 -4.57
N ARG A 26 -6.99 -8.37 -4.88
CA ARG A 26 -7.84 -8.13 -6.05
C ARG A 26 -8.68 -6.87 -5.83
N ARG A 27 -9.30 -6.75 -4.64
CA ARG A 27 -10.10 -5.58 -4.25
C ARG A 27 -9.24 -4.34 -4.10
N GLU A 28 -8.08 -4.49 -3.48
CA GLU A 28 -7.12 -3.41 -3.28
C GLU A 28 -6.67 -2.80 -4.62
N LYS A 29 -6.26 -3.64 -5.57
CA LYS A 29 -5.85 -3.16 -6.90
C LYS A 29 -7.00 -2.51 -7.67
N ALA A 30 -8.20 -3.10 -7.65
CA ALA A 30 -9.37 -2.50 -8.26
C ALA A 30 -9.72 -1.15 -7.62
N PHE A 31 -9.64 -1.04 -6.30
CA PHE A 31 -9.87 0.21 -5.57
C PHE A 31 -8.84 1.29 -5.93
N VAL A 32 -7.56 0.94 -5.96
CA VAL A 32 -6.47 1.84 -6.34
C VAL A 32 -6.68 2.37 -7.76
N GLN A 33 -7.05 1.50 -8.70
CA GLN A 33 -7.31 1.91 -10.09
C GLN A 33 -8.55 2.81 -10.20
N ALA A 34 -9.61 2.50 -9.44
CA ALA A 34 -10.81 3.34 -9.39
C ALA A 34 -10.55 4.71 -8.76
N ALA A 35 -9.56 4.82 -7.86
CA ALA A 35 -9.07 6.09 -7.31
C ALA A 35 -8.16 6.86 -8.30
N GLY A 36 -7.96 6.37 -9.52
CA GLY A 36 -7.17 7.02 -10.56
C GLY A 36 -5.67 6.77 -10.48
N ALA A 37 -5.22 5.82 -9.64
CA ALA A 37 -3.82 5.45 -9.54
C ALA A 37 -3.51 4.19 -10.38
N GLN A 38 -2.25 4.06 -10.81
CA GLN A 38 -1.77 2.89 -11.53
C GLN A 38 -1.17 1.88 -10.58
N THR A 39 -1.30 0.59 -10.92
CA THR A 39 -0.67 -0.54 -10.23
C THR A 39 0.21 -1.32 -11.19
N ALA A 40 1.01 -2.25 -10.71
CA ALA A 40 1.57 -3.29 -11.58
C ALA A 40 0.45 -3.94 -12.40
N PRO A 41 0.66 -4.27 -13.68
CA PRO A 41 -0.29 -5.06 -14.46
C PRO A 41 -0.60 -6.36 -13.72
N TYR A 42 -1.88 -6.75 -13.63
CA TYR A 42 -2.25 -7.94 -12.88
C TYR A 42 -3.42 -8.70 -13.49
N LYS A 43 -3.54 -9.96 -13.12
CA LYS A 43 -4.68 -10.84 -13.43
C LYS A 43 -5.08 -11.60 -12.17
N ALA A 44 -6.36 -11.63 -11.87
CA ALA A 44 -6.89 -12.52 -10.84
C ALA A 44 -6.85 -13.97 -11.35
N ILE A 45 -6.41 -14.88 -10.50
CA ILE A 45 -6.37 -16.33 -10.73
C ILE A 45 -7.25 -16.97 -9.65
N GLU A 46 -8.44 -17.40 -10.03
CA GLU A 46 -9.44 -17.96 -9.12
C GLU A 46 -9.81 -19.40 -9.46
N ILE A 47 -9.74 -19.73 -10.72
CA ILE A 47 -10.08 -21.05 -11.26
C ILE A 47 -9.03 -21.49 -12.28
N GLU A 48 -8.97 -22.78 -12.59
CA GLU A 48 -8.00 -23.35 -13.51
C GLU A 48 -8.05 -22.71 -14.91
N ALA A 49 -9.22 -22.27 -15.35
CA ALA A 49 -9.38 -21.58 -16.63
C ALA A 49 -8.61 -20.24 -16.70
N ASP A 50 -8.37 -19.58 -15.57
CA ASP A 50 -7.62 -18.32 -15.50
C ASP A 50 -6.12 -18.51 -15.79
N LEU A 51 -5.61 -19.73 -15.67
CA LEU A 51 -4.22 -20.08 -15.99
C LEU A 51 -3.94 -20.06 -17.49
N ILE A 52 -5.00 -20.18 -18.29
CA ILE A 52 -4.90 -20.20 -19.75
C ILE A 52 -4.90 -18.76 -20.25
N GLN A 53 -3.79 -18.33 -20.87
CA GLN A 53 -3.63 -16.99 -21.43
C GLN A 53 -3.91 -15.86 -20.41
N PRO A 54 -3.12 -15.75 -19.33
CA PRO A 54 -3.34 -14.74 -18.31
C PRO A 54 -3.19 -13.29 -18.82
N GLY A 55 -2.72 -13.11 -20.07
CA GLY A 55 -2.61 -11.77 -20.70
C GLY A 55 -1.50 -10.90 -20.13
N LEU A 56 -0.56 -11.51 -19.40
CA LEU A 56 0.58 -10.83 -18.80
C LEU A 56 1.90 -11.36 -19.35
N SER A 57 2.90 -10.48 -19.38
CA SER A 57 4.28 -10.88 -19.69
C SER A 57 4.90 -11.59 -18.50
N PHE A 58 5.76 -12.56 -18.79
CA PHE A 58 6.60 -13.23 -17.80
C PHE A 58 8.04 -12.68 -17.85
N PRO A 59 8.79 -12.74 -16.73
CA PRO A 59 8.40 -13.32 -15.44
C PRO A 59 7.36 -12.47 -14.71
N GLY A 60 6.58 -13.12 -13.83
CA GLY A 60 5.59 -12.50 -12.96
C GLY A 60 5.74 -12.98 -11.53
N ILE A 61 4.93 -12.44 -10.63
CA ILE A 61 4.82 -12.84 -9.23
C ILE A 61 3.39 -13.27 -8.96
N LEU A 62 3.20 -14.54 -8.59
CA LEU A 62 1.92 -15.06 -8.15
C LEU A 62 1.82 -14.88 -6.63
N LYS A 63 0.80 -14.16 -6.17
CA LYS A 63 0.56 -13.85 -4.75
C LYS A 63 -0.81 -14.35 -4.34
N THR A 64 -0.94 -14.99 -3.16
CA THR A 64 -2.26 -15.28 -2.61
C THR A 64 -3.06 -13.98 -2.44
N ALA A 65 -4.33 -14.00 -2.80
CA ALA A 65 -5.19 -12.82 -2.72
C ALA A 65 -5.35 -12.33 -1.27
N GLN A 66 -5.31 -13.24 -0.31
CA GLN A 66 -5.47 -12.97 1.13
C GLN A 66 -4.36 -13.65 1.93
N SER A 67 -4.14 -13.19 3.16
CA SER A 67 -3.24 -13.82 4.15
C SER A 67 -1.74 -13.86 3.76
N GLY A 68 -1.31 -13.14 2.74
CA GLY A 68 0.12 -12.96 2.41
C GLY A 68 0.74 -11.83 3.24
N TYR A 69 1.91 -12.07 3.86
CA TYR A 69 2.70 -11.07 4.58
C TYR A 69 4.18 -11.44 4.56
N ASP A 70 5.06 -10.46 4.63
CA ASP A 70 6.52 -10.64 4.69
C ASP A 70 7.05 -11.65 3.66
N GLY A 71 6.59 -11.54 2.41
CA GLY A 71 6.98 -12.46 1.34
C GLY A 71 6.33 -13.85 1.38
N LYS A 72 5.56 -14.19 2.40
CA LYS A 72 4.80 -15.44 2.46
C LYS A 72 3.61 -15.40 1.51
N GLY A 73 3.29 -16.55 0.92
CA GLY A 73 2.17 -16.67 -0.03
C GLY A 73 2.47 -16.01 -1.39
N GLN A 74 3.74 -15.84 -1.76
CA GLN A 74 4.14 -15.36 -3.09
C GLN A 74 5.22 -16.23 -3.72
N LEU A 75 5.16 -16.38 -5.05
CA LEU A 75 6.10 -17.17 -5.86
C LEU A 75 6.41 -16.43 -7.14
N ARG A 76 7.69 -16.41 -7.50
CA ARG A 76 8.11 -15.96 -8.83
C ARG A 76 7.77 -17.02 -9.86
N VAL A 77 7.10 -16.64 -10.92
CA VAL A 77 6.69 -17.48 -12.05
C VAL A 77 7.50 -17.05 -13.26
N ALA A 78 8.35 -17.93 -13.75
CA ALA A 78 9.28 -17.61 -14.84
C ALA A 78 8.58 -17.63 -16.21
N SER A 79 7.60 -18.51 -16.39
CA SER A 79 6.87 -18.68 -17.64
C SER A 79 5.41 -19.10 -17.41
N ALA A 80 4.60 -19.03 -18.46
CA ALA A 80 3.21 -19.51 -18.39
C ALA A 80 3.12 -21.00 -18.06
N ALA A 81 4.11 -21.80 -18.46
CA ALA A 81 4.14 -23.23 -18.16
C ALA A 81 4.29 -23.52 -16.65
N ASP A 82 4.94 -22.62 -15.90
CA ASP A 82 5.19 -22.79 -14.48
C ASP A 82 3.99 -22.34 -13.63
N LEU A 83 3.04 -21.60 -14.21
CA LEU A 83 1.95 -20.95 -13.47
C LEU A 83 1.03 -21.95 -12.76
N ALA A 84 0.70 -23.05 -13.43
CA ALA A 84 -0.16 -24.09 -12.86
C ALA A 84 0.48 -24.74 -11.63
N ALA A 85 1.78 -25.10 -11.71
CA ALA A 85 2.51 -25.69 -10.60
C ALA A 85 2.66 -24.70 -9.43
N ALA A 86 2.93 -23.43 -9.73
CA ALA A 86 2.99 -22.37 -8.71
C ALA A 86 1.65 -22.23 -7.99
N TRP A 87 0.53 -22.19 -8.72
CA TRP A 87 -0.80 -22.07 -8.14
C TRP A 87 -1.16 -23.30 -7.28
N GLN A 88 -0.82 -24.51 -7.74
CA GLN A 88 -0.98 -25.72 -6.95
C GLN A 88 -0.21 -25.66 -5.64
N SER A 89 1.04 -25.17 -5.65
CA SER A 89 1.87 -25.06 -4.44
C SER A 89 1.33 -24.03 -3.43
N LEU A 90 0.51 -23.07 -3.88
CA LEU A 90 -0.24 -22.14 -3.04
C LEU A 90 -1.63 -22.69 -2.63
N GLY A 91 -1.86 -24.01 -2.78
CA GLY A 91 -3.09 -24.70 -2.38
C GLY A 91 -4.30 -24.34 -3.24
N GLN A 92 -4.08 -23.90 -4.48
CA GLN A 92 -5.13 -23.46 -5.41
C GLN A 92 -6.04 -22.37 -4.81
N ALA A 93 -5.51 -21.61 -3.85
CA ALA A 93 -6.20 -20.46 -3.29
C ALA A 93 -6.40 -19.37 -4.35
N PRO A 94 -7.39 -18.50 -4.20
CA PRO A 94 -7.48 -17.29 -5.02
C PRO A 94 -6.19 -16.48 -4.95
N CYS A 95 -5.64 -16.13 -6.10
CA CYS A 95 -4.37 -15.44 -6.27
C CYS A 95 -4.51 -14.20 -7.17
N VAL A 96 -3.47 -13.39 -7.16
CA VAL A 96 -3.18 -12.36 -8.15
C VAL A 96 -1.85 -12.67 -8.80
N LEU A 97 -1.81 -12.82 -10.11
CA LEU A 97 -0.58 -12.82 -10.88
C LEU A 97 -0.26 -11.37 -11.23
N GLU A 98 0.89 -10.88 -10.82
CA GLU A 98 1.41 -9.55 -11.15
C GLU A 98 2.55 -9.64 -12.13
N GLY A 99 2.58 -8.77 -13.14
CA GLY A 99 3.77 -8.57 -13.97
C GLY A 99 4.93 -8.06 -13.11
N LEU A 100 6.14 -8.56 -13.38
CA LEU A 100 7.33 -8.11 -12.67
C LEU A 100 7.61 -6.65 -13.03
N VAL A 101 7.57 -5.78 -12.02
CA VAL A 101 7.90 -4.36 -12.17
C VAL A 101 9.40 -4.17 -11.96
N GLN A 102 10.06 -3.54 -12.93
CA GLN A 102 11.43 -3.05 -12.76
C GLN A 102 11.37 -1.63 -12.22
N PHE A 103 11.64 -1.48 -10.94
CA PHE A 103 11.62 -0.18 -10.26
C PHE A 103 13.04 0.21 -9.81
N GLU A 104 13.26 1.51 -9.67
CA GLU A 104 14.50 2.04 -9.10
C GLU A 104 14.42 2.16 -7.58
N ARG A 105 13.24 2.50 -7.07
CA ARG A 105 13.03 2.72 -5.63
C ARG A 105 11.66 2.23 -5.18
N GLU A 106 11.63 1.75 -3.95
CA GLU A 106 10.40 1.59 -3.20
C GLU A 106 10.22 2.80 -2.28
N ILE A 107 9.06 3.43 -2.33
CA ILE A 107 8.72 4.56 -1.48
C ILE A 107 7.39 4.31 -0.77
N SER A 108 7.14 5.05 0.29
CA SER A 108 5.81 5.12 0.89
C SER A 108 5.44 6.55 1.27
N VAL A 109 4.13 6.81 1.22
CA VAL A 109 3.51 8.03 1.74
C VAL A 109 2.46 7.63 2.76
N ILE A 110 2.55 8.17 3.96
CA ILE A 110 1.50 8.03 4.97
C ILE A 110 0.61 9.26 4.89
N VAL A 111 -0.69 9.02 4.75
CA VAL A 111 -1.69 10.07 4.71
C VAL A 111 -2.68 9.89 5.86
N ALA A 112 -2.97 10.99 6.55
CA ALA A 112 -4.04 11.09 7.52
C ALA A 112 -5.18 11.93 6.96
N ARG A 113 -6.43 11.51 7.18
CA ARG A 113 -7.61 12.29 6.87
C ARG A 113 -8.54 12.34 8.09
N GLY A 114 -8.94 13.54 8.48
CA GLY A 114 -9.89 13.78 9.55
C GLY A 114 -11.34 13.60 9.10
N ALA A 115 -12.25 13.52 10.06
CA ALA A 115 -13.68 13.44 9.80
C ALA A 115 -14.24 14.73 9.15
N ASP A 116 -13.56 15.85 9.31
CA ASP A 116 -13.85 17.14 8.67
C ASP A 116 -13.36 17.20 7.20
N GLY A 117 -12.70 16.16 6.72
CA GLY A 117 -12.13 16.08 5.37
C GLY A 117 -10.74 16.71 5.23
N ALA A 118 -10.18 17.30 6.31
CA ALA A 118 -8.79 17.77 6.31
C ALA A 118 -7.82 16.62 6.05
N VAL A 119 -6.76 16.88 5.28
CA VAL A 119 -5.75 15.89 4.91
C VAL A 119 -4.37 16.40 5.27
N GLN A 120 -3.54 15.53 5.82
CA GLN A 120 -2.12 15.75 6.06
C GLN A 120 -1.33 14.54 5.55
N CYS A 121 -0.30 14.79 4.75
CA CYS A 121 0.62 13.78 4.26
C CYS A 121 1.99 13.93 4.91
N PHE A 122 2.57 12.82 5.33
CA PHE A 122 4.00 12.80 5.64
C PHE A 122 4.79 12.87 4.33
N PRO A 123 6.00 13.44 4.34
CA PRO A 123 6.85 13.44 3.15
C PRO A 123 7.11 12.01 2.70
N PRO A 124 7.23 11.75 1.37
CA PRO A 124 7.60 10.45 0.87
C PRO A 124 8.92 9.97 1.46
N VAL A 125 9.00 8.71 1.81
CA VAL A 125 10.21 8.06 2.33
C VAL A 125 10.62 6.91 1.42
N GLU A 126 11.93 6.65 1.32
CA GLU A 126 12.47 5.49 0.62
C GLU A 126 12.59 4.31 1.58
N ASN A 127 12.18 3.13 1.12
CA ASN A 127 12.19 1.91 1.89
C ASN A 127 13.12 0.88 1.26
N HIS A 128 13.97 0.28 2.08
CA HIS A 128 14.82 -0.84 1.67
C HIS A 128 14.39 -2.08 2.41
N HIS A 129 14.07 -3.13 1.65
CA HIS A 129 13.65 -4.41 2.20
C HIS A 129 14.78 -5.44 2.08
N GLU A 130 15.00 -6.20 3.13
CA GLU A 130 15.88 -7.38 3.14
C GLU A 130 15.04 -8.61 3.47
N ASN A 131 15.06 -9.61 2.60
CA ASN A 131 14.24 -10.82 2.74
C ASN A 131 12.74 -10.50 2.95
N HIS A 132 12.22 -9.50 2.24
CA HIS A 132 10.83 -9.01 2.30
C HIS A 132 10.46 -8.32 3.63
N ILE A 133 11.40 -8.04 4.50
CA ILE A 133 11.19 -7.28 5.73
C ILE A 133 11.81 -5.89 5.57
N LEU A 134 11.11 -4.85 6.01
CA LEU A 134 11.63 -3.48 6.00
C LEU A 134 12.86 -3.39 6.90
N ALA A 135 14.02 -3.18 6.29
CA ALA A 135 15.31 -3.06 6.98
C ALA A 135 15.74 -1.61 7.22
N GLU A 136 15.40 -0.71 6.28
CA GLU A 136 15.76 0.70 6.39
C GLU A 136 14.72 1.60 5.75
N THR A 137 14.48 2.76 6.38
CA THR A 137 13.70 3.87 5.81
C THR A 137 14.52 5.15 5.82
N ILE A 138 14.56 5.87 4.70
CA ILE A 138 15.24 7.16 4.53
C ILE A 138 14.19 8.25 4.36
N ALA A 139 14.19 9.24 5.23
CA ALA A 139 13.25 10.37 5.24
C ALA A 139 13.97 11.72 5.12
N PRO A 140 13.62 12.60 4.18
CA PRO A 140 12.74 12.34 3.04
C PRO A 140 13.41 11.44 2.00
N ALA A 141 12.60 10.81 1.13
CA ALA A 141 13.12 10.03 0.01
C ALA A 141 14.00 10.90 -0.92
N PRO A 142 15.18 10.41 -1.34
CA PRO A 142 16.05 11.14 -2.27
C PRO A 142 15.56 11.01 -3.72
N ILE A 143 14.38 11.55 -4.01
CA ILE A 143 13.71 11.54 -5.30
C ILE A 143 13.48 12.97 -5.81
N ALA A 144 13.23 13.12 -7.12
CA ALA A 144 12.91 14.41 -7.70
C ALA A 144 11.63 15.00 -7.08
N ALA A 145 11.61 16.32 -6.88
CA ALA A 145 10.43 17.00 -6.29
C ALA A 145 9.13 16.75 -7.05
N SER A 146 9.19 16.60 -8.38
CA SER A 146 8.03 16.25 -9.21
C SER A 146 7.49 14.84 -8.91
N VAL A 147 8.38 13.88 -8.66
CA VAL A 147 8.00 12.50 -8.28
C VAL A 147 7.40 12.50 -6.87
N ALA A 148 8.02 13.23 -5.93
CA ALA A 148 7.50 13.38 -4.58
C ALA A 148 6.09 13.99 -4.58
N ALA A 149 5.87 15.07 -5.32
CA ALA A 149 4.56 15.70 -5.46
C ALA A 149 3.51 14.74 -6.07
N LYS A 150 3.89 13.95 -7.09
CA LYS A 150 3.02 12.94 -7.69
C LYS A 150 2.65 11.85 -6.67
N ALA A 151 3.62 11.34 -5.91
CA ALA A 151 3.37 10.32 -4.89
C ALA A 151 2.40 10.81 -3.80
N VAL A 152 2.60 12.04 -3.32
CA VAL A 152 1.69 12.67 -2.35
C VAL A 152 0.29 12.83 -2.92
N ALA A 153 0.15 13.36 -4.14
CA ALA A 153 -1.14 13.54 -4.79
C ALA A 153 -1.90 12.21 -4.98
N LEU A 154 -1.20 11.13 -5.35
CA LEU A 154 -1.78 9.79 -5.46
C LEU A 154 -2.30 9.30 -4.11
N ALA A 155 -1.51 9.43 -3.04
CA ALA A 155 -1.91 9.02 -1.70
C ALA A 155 -3.12 9.83 -1.19
N GLU A 156 -3.14 11.14 -1.40
CA GLU A 156 -4.30 11.99 -1.09
C GLU A 156 -5.55 11.58 -1.86
N ASN A 157 -5.44 11.34 -3.15
CA ASN A 157 -6.57 10.92 -3.98
C ASN A 157 -7.15 9.58 -3.51
N ILE A 158 -6.32 8.62 -3.16
CA ILE A 158 -6.73 7.33 -2.59
C ILE A 158 -7.48 7.54 -1.27
N ALA A 159 -6.93 8.36 -0.36
CA ALA A 159 -7.58 8.65 0.91
C ALA A 159 -8.94 9.36 0.75
N ARG A 160 -9.03 10.31 -0.19
CA ARG A 160 -10.28 11.03 -0.50
C ARG A 160 -11.30 10.11 -1.17
N TYR A 161 -10.88 9.32 -2.15
CA TYR A 161 -11.75 8.38 -2.87
C TYR A 161 -12.43 7.37 -1.92
N GLY A 162 -11.68 6.88 -0.92
CA GLY A 162 -12.19 5.94 0.07
C GLY A 162 -12.84 6.58 1.29
N ASP A 163 -13.07 7.89 1.31
CA ASP A 163 -13.59 8.61 2.48
C ASP A 163 -12.89 8.21 3.78
N LEU A 164 -11.55 8.15 3.72
CA LEU A 164 -10.75 7.78 4.89
C LEU A 164 -11.07 8.69 6.09
N VAL A 165 -11.29 8.09 7.24
CA VAL A 165 -11.12 8.75 8.53
C VAL A 165 -10.13 7.93 9.32
N GLY A 166 -8.91 8.42 9.45
CA GLY A 166 -7.81 7.64 10.00
C GLY A 166 -6.51 7.83 9.24
N LEU A 167 -5.67 6.82 9.27
CA LEU A 167 -4.39 6.73 8.57
C LEU A 167 -4.40 5.64 7.49
N VAL A 168 -3.73 5.90 6.39
CA VAL A 168 -3.32 4.87 5.42
C VAL A 168 -1.89 5.11 4.97
N ALA A 169 -1.08 4.08 4.97
CA ALA A 169 0.20 4.08 4.26
C ALA A 169 -0.03 3.54 2.83
N VAL A 170 0.53 4.23 1.86
CA VAL A 170 0.49 3.86 0.45
C VAL A 170 1.91 3.53 0.02
N GLU A 171 2.18 2.26 -0.24
CA GLU A 171 3.46 1.79 -0.75
C GLU A 171 3.48 1.88 -2.27
N MET A 172 4.59 2.34 -2.83
CA MET A 172 4.70 2.67 -4.24
C MET A 172 6.06 2.27 -4.80
N PHE A 173 6.09 1.94 -6.08
CA PHE A 173 7.30 1.80 -6.88
C PHE A 173 7.53 3.04 -7.71
N VAL A 174 8.77 3.54 -7.73
CA VAL A 174 9.23 4.59 -8.63
C VAL A 174 10.01 3.95 -9.76
N LEU A 175 9.57 4.17 -11.00
CA LEU A 175 10.21 3.65 -12.20
C LEU A 175 11.30 4.62 -12.69
N ALA A 176 12.19 4.15 -13.58
CA ALA A 176 13.29 4.92 -14.15
C ALA A 176 12.84 6.19 -14.90
N ASP A 177 11.63 6.19 -15.44
CA ASP A 177 11.02 7.34 -16.12
C ASP A 177 10.28 8.31 -15.18
N GLY A 178 10.32 8.05 -13.86
CA GLY A 178 9.62 8.82 -12.84
C GLY A 178 8.12 8.53 -12.74
N GLN A 179 7.63 7.46 -13.38
CA GLN A 179 6.29 6.96 -13.09
C GLN A 179 6.23 6.38 -11.68
N VAL A 180 5.05 6.49 -11.06
CA VAL A 180 4.77 5.97 -9.73
C VAL A 180 3.63 4.97 -9.82
N LEU A 181 3.87 3.73 -9.40
CA LEU A 181 2.87 2.67 -9.33
C LEU A 181 2.57 2.36 -7.87
N VAL A 182 1.29 2.25 -7.52
CA VAL A 182 0.89 1.82 -6.18
C VAL A 182 1.06 0.30 -6.08
N ASN A 183 1.72 -0.13 -5.03
CA ASN A 183 1.93 -1.54 -4.71
C ASN A 183 0.85 -2.06 -3.75
N GLU A 184 0.73 -1.42 -2.57
CA GLU A 184 -0.07 -1.93 -1.45
C GLU A 184 -0.62 -0.78 -0.59
N LEU A 185 -1.72 -1.02 0.11
CA LEU A 185 -2.35 -0.10 1.06
C LEU A 185 -2.36 -0.71 2.46
N ALA A 186 -1.94 0.06 3.45
CA ALA A 186 -2.05 -0.33 4.86
C ALA A 186 -2.86 0.72 5.65
N PRO A 187 -4.17 0.50 5.90
CA PRO A 187 -5.03 1.45 6.59
C PRO A 187 -4.80 1.43 8.12
N ARG A 188 -3.59 1.72 8.54
CA ARG A 188 -3.08 1.71 9.93
C ARG A 188 -1.74 2.42 10.01
N PRO A 189 -1.23 2.74 11.22
CA PRO A 189 0.18 3.08 11.39
C PRO A 189 1.08 2.03 10.76
N HIS A 190 2.16 2.46 10.12
CA HIS A 190 3.01 1.61 9.28
C HIS A 190 4.47 1.65 9.73
N ASN A 191 5.19 0.54 9.52
CA ASN A 191 6.60 0.44 9.89
C ASN A 191 7.44 1.55 9.25
N SER A 192 7.19 1.87 7.98
CA SER A 192 7.89 2.94 7.27
C SER A 192 7.60 4.35 7.80
N GLY A 193 6.73 4.50 8.78
CA GLY A 193 6.42 5.77 9.43
C GLY A 193 7.01 5.94 10.84
N HIS A 194 7.71 4.93 11.39
CA HIS A 194 8.23 5.01 12.76
C HIS A 194 9.29 6.13 12.93
N TRP A 195 10.04 6.45 11.88
CA TRP A 195 10.98 7.59 11.88
C TRP A 195 10.33 8.92 12.27
N SER A 196 9.01 9.05 12.07
CA SER A 196 8.26 10.27 12.37
C SER A 196 8.24 10.61 13.86
N MET A 197 8.43 9.63 14.75
CA MET A 197 8.43 9.84 16.21
C MET A 197 9.52 10.81 16.66
N ASP A 198 10.68 10.78 15.99
CA ASP A 198 11.82 11.60 16.37
C ASP A 198 12.09 12.75 15.40
N ALA A 199 11.45 12.75 14.22
CA ALA A 199 11.82 13.66 13.13
C ALA A 199 10.65 14.44 12.52
N CYS A 200 9.44 14.35 13.06
CA CYS A 200 8.28 15.13 12.62
C CYS A 200 7.71 15.99 13.76
N GLN A 201 6.97 17.05 13.38
CA GLN A 201 6.22 17.86 14.35
C GLN A 201 5.13 17.03 15.06
N THR A 202 4.44 16.19 14.30
CA THR A 202 3.45 15.24 14.80
C THR A 202 3.81 13.89 14.19
N ASP A 203 3.96 12.87 15.01
CA ASP A 203 4.26 11.52 14.54
C ASP A 203 3.01 10.80 14.01
N GLN A 204 3.21 9.66 13.37
CA GLN A 204 2.11 8.90 12.78
C GLN A 204 1.11 8.37 13.82
N PHE A 205 1.54 8.06 15.04
CA PHE A 205 0.66 7.50 16.08
C PHE A 205 -0.23 8.61 16.67
N GLU A 206 0.35 9.77 16.98
CA GLU A 206 -0.40 10.92 17.38
C GLU A 206 -1.39 11.35 16.28
N GLN A 207 -0.93 11.37 15.02
CA GLN A 207 -1.77 11.71 13.88
C GLN A 207 -2.93 10.71 13.71
N CYS A 208 -2.67 9.41 13.95
CA CYS A 208 -3.71 8.38 13.95
C CYS A 208 -4.77 8.66 15.02
N VAL A 209 -4.35 8.93 16.25
CA VAL A 209 -5.26 9.27 17.36
C VAL A 209 -6.06 10.52 17.03
N ARG A 210 -5.42 11.58 16.53
CA ARG A 210 -6.10 12.82 16.14
C ARG A 210 -7.19 12.55 15.10
N SER A 211 -6.86 11.82 14.04
CA SER A 211 -7.81 11.55 12.97
C SER A 211 -8.99 10.68 13.42
N VAL A 212 -8.75 9.61 14.19
CA VAL A 212 -9.85 8.71 14.62
C VAL A 212 -10.70 9.31 15.73
N CYS A 213 -10.14 10.20 16.55
CA CYS A 213 -10.88 10.90 17.61
C CYS A 213 -11.57 12.19 17.14
N GLY A 214 -11.37 12.59 15.88
CA GLY A 214 -11.96 13.84 15.35
C GLY A 214 -11.29 15.11 15.89
N LEU A 215 -10.02 15.02 16.29
CA LEU A 215 -9.19 16.17 16.67
C LEU A 215 -8.60 16.82 15.39
N PRO A 216 -8.26 18.12 15.44
CA PRO A 216 -7.52 18.75 14.35
C PRO A 216 -6.23 18.00 14.05
N LEU A 217 -5.94 17.74 12.76
CA LEU A 217 -4.71 17.09 12.35
C LEU A 217 -3.50 17.98 12.68
N GLY A 218 -2.41 17.36 13.14
CA GLY A 218 -1.16 18.04 13.40
C GLY A 218 -0.32 18.21 12.13
N GLY A 219 0.70 19.07 12.18
CA GLY A 219 1.65 19.27 11.08
C GLY A 219 2.56 18.06 10.91
N THR A 220 2.76 17.63 9.65
CA THR A 220 3.62 16.50 9.28
C THR A 220 4.99 16.93 8.76
N ALA A 221 5.35 18.21 8.95
CA ALA A 221 6.64 18.74 8.51
C ALA A 221 7.78 17.99 9.20
N ILE A 222 8.78 17.62 8.39
CA ILE A 222 10.00 17.01 8.88
C ILE A 222 10.86 18.07 9.59
N LEU A 223 11.38 17.75 10.78
CA LEU A 223 12.26 18.61 11.58
C LEU A 223 13.72 18.44 11.16
N ALA A 224 14.10 17.24 10.79
CA ALA A 224 15.44 16.92 10.30
C ALA A 224 15.38 15.64 9.43
N PRO A 225 16.29 15.49 8.44
CA PRO A 225 16.44 14.21 7.74
C PRO A 225 16.70 13.07 8.72
N ALA A 226 16.06 11.94 8.49
CA ALA A 226 16.14 10.79 9.37
C ALA A 226 16.41 9.50 8.60
N ARG A 227 17.04 8.56 9.28
CA ARG A 227 17.24 7.19 8.81
C ARG A 227 16.86 6.25 9.92
N MET A 228 15.91 5.38 9.64
CA MET A 228 15.45 4.33 10.57
C MET A 228 16.00 2.98 10.11
N ARG A 229 16.42 2.17 11.06
CA ARG A 229 16.90 0.79 10.85
C ARG A 229 16.30 -0.14 11.88
#